data_32965d47118b065ee086111c2232450c
#
_entry.id   32965d47118b065ee086111c2232450c
#
_cell.length_a   1.000
_cell.length_b   1.000
_cell.length_c   1.000
_cell.angle_alpha   90.00
_cell.angle_beta   90.00
_cell.angle_gamma   90.00
#
_symmetry.space_group_name_H-M   'P 1'
#
loop_
_entity.id
_entity.type
_entity.pdbx_description
1 polymer ?
#
loop_
_entity_poly.entity_id
_entity_poly.type
_entity_poly.pdbx_seq_one_letter_code
_entity_poly.pdbx_strand_id
1 'polypeptide(L)'
;MVKSSGGFTYLDKGQGKPIILLHGLMGGVENFGDMVDFISHEYKVYGLDLKLFETPYLKCSVKNKAEYLLKFMSHLKIEKATLLGNSMGGHIGLIFTKMYPDKVDSLILTGSSGLYESAFGNTF
;
A
#
# COMPACT_ATOMS: atom_id res chain seq x y z
N MET A 1 14.82 1.51 6.46
CA MET A 1 15.22 0.31 7.17
C MET A 1 14.15 -0.77 7.03
N VAL A 2 14.54 -1.93 6.56
CA VAL A 2 13.60 -3.02 6.29
C VAL A 2 13.42 -3.87 7.54
N LYS A 3 12.16 -4.18 7.85
CA LYS A 3 11.79 -4.99 9.01
C LYS A 3 10.91 -6.15 8.59
N SER A 4 10.92 -7.21 9.37
CA SER A 4 10.00 -8.33 9.23
C SER A 4 9.35 -8.61 10.58
N SER A 5 8.03 -8.62 10.60
CA SER A 5 7.27 -8.80 11.84
C SER A 5 5.86 -9.30 11.50
N GLY A 6 5.39 -10.32 12.21
CA GLY A 6 4.03 -10.82 12.05
C GLY A 6 3.71 -11.36 10.66
N GLY A 7 4.73 -11.82 9.92
CA GLY A 7 4.54 -12.28 8.55
C GLY A 7 4.60 -11.16 7.51
N PHE A 8 4.81 -9.91 7.95
CA PHE A 8 4.92 -8.76 7.05
C PHE A 8 6.38 -8.35 6.89
N THR A 9 6.74 -7.95 5.67
CA THR A 9 8.04 -7.33 5.38
C THR A 9 7.77 -5.91 4.95
N TYR A 10 8.43 -4.96 5.58
CA TYR A 10 8.13 -3.56 5.32
C TYR A 10 9.33 -2.66 5.61
N LEU A 11 9.37 -1.55 4.91
CA LEU A 11 10.30 -0.47 5.20
C LEU A 11 9.67 0.40 6.29
N ASP A 12 10.49 0.90 7.21
CA ASP A 12 10.04 1.71 8.33
C ASP A 12 11.06 2.83 8.53
N LYS A 13 10.64 4.08 8.32
CA LYS A 13 11.54 5.22 8.42
C LYS A 13 10.80 6.48 8.83
N GLY A 14 11.44 7.29 9.68
CA GLY A 14 10.90 8.58 10.09
C GLY A 14 10.01 8.51 11.30
N GLN A 15 9.42 9.66 11.62
CA GLN A 15 8.49 9.84 12.74
C GLN A 15 7.41 10.82 12.33
N GLY A 16 6.24 10.71 12.94
CA GLY A 16 5.13 11.60 12.66
C GLY A 16 3.89 10.83 12.23
N LYS A 17 3.03 11.50 11.47
CA LYS A 17 1.81 10.86 10.97
C LYS A 17 2.18 9.75 9.99
N PRO A 18 1.46 8.61 10.03
CA PRO A 18 1.81 7.49 9.18
C PRO A 18 1.40 7.71 7.72
N ILE A 19 2.31 7.35 6.84
CA ILE A 19 2.04 7.24 5.42
C ILE A 19 2.49 5.86 4.96
N ILE A 20 1.63 5.14 4.24
CA ILE A 20 1.91 3.80 3.77
C ILE A 20 2.04 3.83 2.25
N LEU A 21 3.18 3.36 1.77
CA LEU A 21 3.48 3.26 0.34
C LEU A 21 3.07 1.89 -0.17
N LEU A 22 2.30 1.88 -1.26
CA LEU A 22 1.78 0.66 -1.88
C LEU A 22 2.34 0.55 -3.29
N HIS A 23 3.20 -0.43 -3.50
CA HIS A 23 3.91 -0.60 -4.76
C HIS A 23 3.07 -1.32 -5.82
N GLY A 24 3.52 -1.27 -7.08
CA GLY A 24 2.89 -1.96 -8.18
C GLY A 24 3.40 -3.37 -8.41
N LEU A 25 2.80 -4.05 -9.40
CA LEU A 25 3.10 -5.45 -9.70
C LEU A 25 4.54 -5.68 -10.14
N MET A 26 5.10 -4.75 -10.93
CA MET A 26 6.45 -4.88 -11.49
C MET A 26 7.53 -4.30 -10.60
N GLY A 27 7.22 -4.00 -9.36
CA GLY A 27 8.18 -3.37 -8.48
C GLY A 27 8.04 -3.82 -7.04
N GLY A 28 8.67 -3.07 -6.18
CA GLY A 28 8.60 -3.27 -4.75
C GLY A 28 8.75 -1.92 -4.06
N VAL A 29 9.00 -1.96 -2.77
CA VAL A 29 9.14 -0.75 -1.97
C VAL A 29 10.27 0.14 -2.50
N GLU A 30 11.31 -0.45 -3.05
CA GLU A 30 12.46 0.27 -3.61
C GLU A 30 12.08 1.20 -4.76
N ASN A 31 10.94 0.99 -5.40
CA ASN A 31 10.48 1.88 -6.47
C ASN A 31 10.18 3.30 -5.99
N PHE A 32 9.99 3.48 -4.70
CA PHE A 32 9.76 4.81 -4.13
C PHE A 32 11.06 5.55 -3.82
N GLY A 33 12.19 4.84 -3.77
CA GLY A 33 13.54 5.38 -3.74
C GLY A 33 13.72 6.63 -2.88
N ASP A 34 14.18 7.70 -3.52
CA ASP A 34 14.47 8.96 -2.84
C ASP A 34 13.25 9.62 -2.21
N MET A 35 12.05 9.27 -2.66
CA MET A 35 10.82 9.80 -2.08
C MET A 35 10.69 9.40 -0.61
N VAL A 36 11.14 8.19 -0.26
CA VAL A 36 11.08 7.71 1.12
C VAL A 36 11.92 8.61 2.02
N ASP A 37 13.14 8.92 1.59
CA ASP A 37 14.03 9.79 2.38
C ASP A 37 13.42 11.17 2.55
N PHE A 38 12.88 11.73 1.49
CA PHE A 38 12.27 13.05 1.51
C PHE A 38 11.07 13.12 2.45
N ILE A 39 10.15 12.16 2.33
CA ILE A 39 8.92 12.14 3.12
C ILE A 39 9.20 11.84 4.58
N SER A 40 10.21 11.03 4.87
CA SER A 40 10.52 10.60 6.24
C SER A 40 11.01 11.73 7.15
N HIS A 41 11.32 12.91 6.59
CA HIS A 41 11.64 14.08 7.41
C HIS A 41 10.43 14.58 8.20
N GLU A 42 9.22 14.36 7.70
CA GLU A 42 8.01 14.87 8.33
C GLU A 42 6.99 13.80 8.69
N TYR A 43 7.12 12.61 8.11
CA TYR A 43 6.15 11.53 8.26
C TYR A 43 6.82 10.24 8.72
N LYS A 44 6.02 9.39 9.36
CA LYS A 44 6.41 8.02 9.61
C LYS A 44 6.07 7.21 8.36
N VAL A 45 7.08 6.81 7.61
CA VAL A 45 6.91 6.12 6.32
C VAL A 45 6.97 4.62 6.51
N TYR A 46 5.93 3.93 6.04
CA TYR A 46 5.89 2.47 5.95
C TYR A 46 5.81 2.09 4.48
N GLY A 47 6.72 1.25 4.02
CA GLY A 47 6.64 0.71 2.67
C GLY A 47 6.34 -0.78 2.77
N LEU A 48 5.08 -1.16 2.62
CA LEU A 48 4.68 -2.56 2.77
C LEU A 48 5.02 -3.35 1.52
N ASP A 49 5.71 -4.47 1.70
CA ASP A 49 5.89 -5.46 0.64
C ASP A 49 4.56 -6.20 0.49
N LEU A 50 3.88 -5.95 -0.61
CA LEU A 50 2.57 -6.54 -0.88
C LEU A 50 2.65 -7.98 -1.33
N LYS A 51 3.87 -8.49 -1.57
CA LYS A 51 4.10 -9.89 -1.95
C LYS A 51 3.30 -10.32 -3.17
N LEU A 52 3.25 -9.43 -4.17
CA LEU A 52 2.42 -9.65 -5.36
C LEU A 52 2.90 -10.86 -6.18
N PHE A 53 4.22 -11.09 -6.23
CA PHE A 53 4.78 -12.23 -6.95
C PHE A 53 4.76 -13.53 -6.16
N GLU A 54 4.77 -13.46 -4.83
CA GLU A 54 4.81 -14.62 -3.95
C GLU A 54 3.42 -15.21 -3.72
N THR A 55 2.39 -14.43 -4.01
CA THR A 55 1.00 -14.86 -3.80
C THR A 55 0.55 -15.70 -5.00
N PRO A 56 -0.05 -16.87 -4.79
CA PRO A 56 -0.62 -17.65 -5.88
C PRO A 56 -1.58 -16.81 -6.71
N TYR A 57 -1.56 -16.98 -8.02
CA TYR A 57 -2.34 -16.18 -8.95
C TYR A 57 -3.82 -16.07 -8.54
N LEU A 58 -4.43 -17.18 -8.11
CA LEU A 58 -5.84 -17.20 -7.72
C LEU A 58 -6.13 -16.42 -6.43
N LYS A 59 -5.10 -16.10 -5.65
CA LYS A 59 -5.25 -15.35 -4.40
C LYS A 59 -4.72 -13.94 -4.49
N CYS A 60 -4.12 -13.57 -5.63
CA CYS A 60 -3.57 -12.24 -5.84
C CYS A 60 -4.64 -11.30 -6.40
N SER A 61 -5.70 -11.06 -5.62
CA SER A 61 -6.73 -10.12 -6.00
C SER A 61 -6.52 -8.80 -5.27
N VAL A 62 -7.04 -7.71 -5.85
CA VAL A 62 -6.97 -6.39 -5.23
C VAL A 62 -7.65 -6.40 -3.87
N LYS A 63 -8.81 -7.08 -3.77
CA LYS A 63 -9.54 -7.17 -2.52
C LYS A 63 -8.73 -7.91 -1.45
N ASN A 64 -8.10 -9.02 -1.81
CA ASN A 64 -7.27 -9.78 -0.86
C ASN A 64 -6.10 -8.94 -0.36
N LYS A 65 -5.50 -8.14 -1.24
CA LYS A 65 -4.41 -7.27 -0.84
C LYS A 65 -4.88 -6.09 0.01
N ALA A 66 -6.09 -5.61 -0.21
CA ALA A 66 -6.69 -4.61 0.67
C ALA A 66 -6.89 -5.19 2.08
N GLU A 67 -7.35 -6.44 2.19
CA GLU A 67 -7.46 -7.11 3.47
C GLU A 67 -6.09 -7.36 4.12
N TYR A 68 -5.09 -7.65 3.32
CA TYR A 68 -3.70 -7.80 3.78
C TYR A 68 -3.19 -6.49 4.38
N LEU A 69 -3.49 -5.37 3.74
CA LEU A 69 -3.14 -4.04 4.26
C LEU A 69 -3.85 -3.77 5.59
N LEU A 70 -5.10 -4.16 5.72
CA LEU A 70 -5.82 -4.01 6.99
C LEU A 70 -5.13 -4.79 8.11
N LYS A 71 -4.73 -6.02 7.83
CA LYS A 71 -4.01 -6.85 8.80
C LYS A 71 -2.68 -6.24 9.19
N PHE A 72 -1.97 -5.65 8.23
CA PHE A 72 -0.72 -4.96 8.49
C PHE A 72 -0.93 -3.76 9.43
N MET A 73 -1.91 -2.92 9.12
CA MET A 73 -2.22 -1.77 9.97
C MET A 73 -2.61 -2.22 11.38
N SER A 74 -3.41 -3.26 11.49
CA SER A 74 -3.81 -3.80 12.79
C SER A 74 -2.62 -4.34 13.57
N HIS A 75 -1.71 -5.03 12.89
CA HIS A 75 -0.51 -5.58 13.52
C HIS A 75 0.37 -4.48 14.12
N LEU A 76 0.54 -3.37 13.42
CA LEU A 76 1.34 -2.25 13.89
C LEU A 76 0.54 -1.24 14.71
N LYS A 77 -0.75 -1.49 14.92
CA LYS A 77 -1.65 -0.60 15.67
C LYS A 77 -1.74 0.80 15.02
N ILE A 78 -1.73 0.83 13.70
CA ILE A 78 -1.93 2.05 12.94
C ILE A 78 -3.43 2.23 12.76
N GLU A 79 -4.01 3.23 13.42
CA GLU A 79 -5.45 3.46 13.36
C GLU A 79 -5.86 4.11 12.05
N LYS A 80 -5.04 5.00 11.54
CA LYS A 80 -5.36 5.79 10.36
C LYS A 80 -4.07 6.21 9.67
N ALA A 81 -4.07 6.20 8.34
CA ALA A 81 -2.88 6.54 7.56
C ALA A 81 -3.23 7.22 6.26
N THR A 82 -2.28 7.97 5.73
CA THR A 82 -2.28 8.39 4.34
C THR A 82 -1.75 7.22 3.52
N LEU A 83 -2.44 6.91 2.42
CA LEU A 83 -2.00 5.86 1.49
C LEU A 83 -1.47 6.52 0.23
N LEU A 84 -0.31 6.10 -0.22
CA LEU A 84 0.26 6.52 -1.49
C LEU A 84 0.47 5.28 -2.33
N GLY A 85 -0.31 5.13 -3.38
CA GLY A 85 -0.30 3.93 -4.20
C GLY A 85 0.09 4.22 -5.64
N ASN A 86 0.94 3.35 -6.18
CA ASN A 86 1.38 3.42 -7.56
C ASN A 86 0.90 2.18 -8.31
N SER A 87 0.32 2.38 -9.50
CA SER A 87 -0.14 1.29 -10.37
C SER A 87 -1.14 0.39 -9.62
N MET A 88 -0.88 -0.91 -9.52
CA MET A 88 -1.74 -1.83 -8.79
C MET A 88 -1.85 -1.46 -7.31
N GLY A 89 -0.78 -0.92 -6.72
CA GLY A 89 -0.81 -0.41 -5.35
C GLY A 89 -1.81 0.71 -5.18
N GLY A 90 -1.96 1.56 -6.20
CA GLY A 90 -2.99 2.59 -6.21
C GLY A 90 -4.41 2.00 -6.23
N HIS A 91 -4.63 0.95 -7.02
CA HIS A 91 -5.91 0.26 -7.05
C HIS A 91 -6.23 -0.39 -5.71
N ILE A 92 -5.24 -1.00 -5.08
CA ILE A 92 -5.39 -1.58 -3.74
C ILE A 92 -5.78 -0.49 -2.74
N GLY A 93 -5.11 0.67 -2.79
CA GLY A 93 -5.44 1.80 -1.93
C GLY A 93 -6.85 2.31 -2.15
N LEU A 94 -7.31 2.33 -3.39
CA LEU A 94 -8.67 2.75 -3.75
C LEU A 94 -9.72 1.82 -3.14
N ILE A 95 -9.54 0.52 -3.34
CA ILE A 95 -10.46 -0.48 -2.79
C ILE A 95 -10.41 -0.48 -1.27
N PHE A 96 -9.21 -0.36 -0.69
CA PHE A 96 -9.07 -0.26 0.76
C PHE A 96 -9.83 0.93 1.32
N THR A 97 -9.71 2.09 0.66
CA THR A 97 -10.40 3.31 1.09
C THR A 97 -11.91 3.13 1.02
N LYS A 98 -12.40 2.46 -0.02
CA LYS A 98 -13.82 2.15 -0.16
C LYS A 98 -14.31 1.21 0.94
N MET A 99 -13.52 0.21 1.29
CA MET A 99 -13.89 -0.79 2.29
C MET A 99 -13.75 -0.27 3.72
N TYR A 100 -12.72 0.53 3.98
CA TYR A 100 -12.37 0.97 5.33
C TYR A 100 -12.08 2.48 5.37
N PRO A 101 -13.07 3.32 5.05
CA PRO A 101 -12.83 4.77 4.95
C PRO A 101 -12.34 5.41 6.24
N ASP A 102 -12.69 4.84 7.39
CA ASP A 102 -12.29 5.37 8.69
C ASP A 102 -10.80 5.18 8.97
N LYS A 103 -10.12 4.37 8.16
CA LYS A 103 -8.70 4.08 8.34
C LYS A 103 -7.81 4.88 7.41
N VAL A 104 -8.38 5.76 6.60
CA VAL A 104 -7.64 6.52 5.58
C VAL A 104 -7.81 8.01 5.82
N ASP A 105 -6.68 8.70 6.08
CA ASP A 105 -6.65 10.15 6.15
C ASP A 105 -6.74 10.76 4.76
N SER A 106 -5.92 10.26 3.85
CA SER A 106 -5.82 10.75 2.48
C SER A 106 -5.37 9.61 1.58
N LEU A 107 -5.76 9.67 0.33
CA LEU A 107 -5.32 8.71 -0.68
C LEU A 107 -4.66 9.46 -1.82
N ILE A 108 -3.41 9.12 -2.09
CA ILE A 108 -2.62 9.70 -3.17
C ILE A 108 -2.35 8.60 -4.20
N LEU A 109 -2.71 8.86 -5.45
CA LEU A 109 -2.57 7.89 -6.53
C LEU A 109 -1.58 8.41 -7.56
N THR A 110 -0.66 7.54 -7.96
CA THR A 110 0.29 7.84 -9.04
C THR A 110 0.19 6.72 -10.08
N GLY A 111 -0.31 7.04 -11.28
CA GLY A 111 -0.46 6.05 -12.34
C GLY A 111 -1.29 4.85 -11.95
N SER A 112 -2.34 5.06 -11.18
CA SER A 112 -3.16 3.98 -10.62
C SER A 112 -4.01 3.30 -11.68
N SER A 113 -4.16 1.97 -11.57
CA SER A 113 -5.20 1.23 -12.27
C SER A 113 -6.51 1.34 -11.49
N GLY A 114 -7.62 0.95 -12.12
CA GLY A 114 -8.92 0.94 -11.48
C GLY A 114 -9.67 2.26 -11.49
N LEU A 115 -9.10 3.30 -12.11
CA LEU A 115 -9.75 4.60 -12.23
C LEU A 115 -10.79 4.64 -13.36
N TYR A 116 -10.66 3.74 -14.31
CA TYR A 116 -11.58 3.64 -15.47
C TYR A 116 -12.21 2.27 -15.48
N GLU A 117 -13.53 2.23 -15.58
CA GLU A 117 -14.30 0.98 -15.52
C GLU A 117 -13.93 -0.02 -16.62
N SER A 118 -13.51 0.45 -17.76
CA SER A 118 -13.31 -0.39 -18.94
C SER A 118 -11.86 -0.60 -19.32
N ALA A 119 -10.92 -0.11 -18.55
CA ALA A 119 -9.50 -0.20 -18.93
C ALA A 119 -9.04 -1.66 -19.13
N PHE A 120 -9.60 -2.60 -18.36
CA PHE A 120 -9.28 -4.02 -18.46
C PHE A 120 -10.53 -4.88 -18.28
N GLY A 121 -11.68 -4.39 -18.76
CA GLY A 121 -12.89 -5.19 -18.82
C GLY A 121 -13.42 -5.71 -17.49
N ASN A 122 -13.58 -4.88 -16.51
CA ASN A 122 -14.12 -5.26 -15.20
C ASN A 122 -13.34 -6.38 -14.49
N THR A 123 -12.06 -6.50 -14.75
CA THR A 123 -11.23 -7.58 -14.20
C THR A 123 -10.86 -7.36 -12.72
N PHE A 124 -11.19 -6.23 -12.21
CA PHE A 124 -10.82 -5.87 -10.84
C PHE A 124 -12.06 -5.72 -9.95
#